data_3b4bf2a40873bcf34c5436d4e2941435
#
_entry.id   3b4bf2a40873bcf34c5436d4e2941435
#
_cell.length_a   1.000
_cell.length_b   1.000
_cell.length_c   1.000
_cell.angle_alpha   90.00
_cell.angle_beta   90.00
_cell.angle_gamma   90.00
#
_symmetry.space_group_name_H-M   'P 1'
#
loop_
_entity.id
_entity.type
_entity.pdbx_description
1 polymer ?
#
loop_
_entity_poly.entity_id
_entity_poly.type
_entity_poly.pdbx_seq_one_letter_code
_entity_poly.pdbx_strand_id
1 'polypeptide(L)'
;MIKIQETSRPWGIFHMDWGTGIPPGGDRSYNAFLVIVDRFSKTPIFLPCHKDDTSMDTGLLIWNRVVSWSGIFTNIISDRDPKLTSALWTNPHQLFGTKFSFSTAYHPQADGQAESMIQTLEDMVRRLCAYGLEFKDCYGFTHNWCTLLPALELAYKTSIHASTNQTPAIL
;
A
#
# COMPACT_ATOMS: atom_id res chain seq x y z
N MET A 1 -0.96 -27.81 -0.41
CA MET A 1 -0.60 -26.90 -1.50
C MET A 1 -1.74 -25.93 -1.67
N ILE A 2 -1.65 -24.73 -1.06
CA ILE A 2 -2.71 -23.73 -1.14
C ILE A 2 -2.54 -23.03 -2.49
N LYS A 3 -3.40 -23.35 -3.46
CA LYS A 3 -3.51 -22.53 -4.68
C LYS A 3 -3.96 -21.14 -4.24
N ILE A 4 -3.08 -20.15 -4.39
CA ILE A 4 -3.49 -18.75 -4.28
C ILE A 4 -4.48 -18.54 -5.43
N GLN A 5 -5.74 -18.42 -5.06
CA GLN A 5 -6.82 -18.22 -6.02
C GLN A 5 -6.53 -16.90 -6.75
N GLU A 6 -6.30 -16.96 -8.06
CA GLU A 6 -6.22 -15.74 -8.87
C GLU A 6 -7.54 -14.99 -8.69
N THR A 7 -7.46 -13.77 -8.20
CA THR A 7 -8.65 -12.94 -8.08
C THR A 7 -9.09 -12.52 -9.47
N SER A 8 -10.33 -12.79 -9.75
CA SER A 8 -11.01 -12.35 -10.97
C SER A 8 -11.59 -10.94 -10.84
N ARG A 9 -11.31 -10.23 -9.74
CA ARG A 9 -11.86 -8.90 -9.47
C ARG A 9 -10.82 -7.97 -8.84
N PRO A 10 -10.91 -6.65 -9.13
CA PRO A 10 -10.12 -5.65 -8.41
C PRO A 10 -10.36 -5.71 -6.90
N TRP A 11 -9.33 -5.39 -6.12
CA TRP A 11 -9.35 -5.28 -4.64
C TRP A 11 -9.76 -6.55 -3.89
N GLY A 12 -9.68 -7.69 -4.55
CA GLY A 12 -9.88 -8.97 -3.88
C GLY A 12 -8.67 -9.46 -3.11
N ILE A 13 -7.48 -9.27 -3.68
CA ILE A 13 -6.19 -9.58 -3.03
C ILE A 13 -5.26 -8.38 -3.20
N PHE A 14 -4.58 -7.97 -2.13
CA PHE A 14 -3.56 -6.93 -2.24
C PHE A 14 -2.28 -7.30 -1.51
N HIS A 15 -1.19 -6.73 -2.00
CA HIS A 15 0.11 -6.74 -1.35
C HIS A 15 0.25 -5.49 -0.50
N MET A 16 0.95 -5.61 0.63
CA MET A 16 1.11 -4.52 1.57
C MET A 16 2.50 -4.55 2.17
N ASP A 17 3.11 -3.36 2.28
CA ASP A 17 4.40 -3.19 2.94
C ASP A 17 4.53 -1.79 3.56
N TRP A 18 5.50 -1.62 4.46
CA TRP A 18 5.81 -0.35 5.12
C TRP A 18 7.07 0.30 4.60
N GLY A 19 6.94 1.53 4.12
CA GLY A 19 8.08 2.40 3.87
C GLY A 19 8.42 3.20 5.13
N THR A 20 9.63 3.02 5.63
CA THR A 20 10.17 3.72 6.81
C THR A 20 11.47 4.46 6.48
N GLY A 21 12.04 5.19 7.45
CA GLY A 21 13.29 5.91 7.25
C GLY A 21 13.14 7.15 6.38
N ILE A 22 11.96 7.77 6.41
CA ILE A 22 11.65 9.04 5.75
C ILE A 22 11.50 10.15 6.80
N PRO A 23 11.74 11.43 6.44
CA PRO A 23 11.58 12.54 7.37
C PRO A 23 10.11 12.71 7.76
N PRO A 24 9.83 13.25 8.96
CA PRO A 24 8.46 13.60 9.33
C PRO A 24 7.82 14.55 8.33
N GLY A 25 6.53 14.32 8.01
CA GLY A 25 5.78 15.14 7.07
C GLY A 25 4.29 15.21 7.40
N GLY A 26 3.61 16.21 6.85
CA GLY A 26 2.19 16.45 7.09
C GLY A 26 1.90 17.05 8.47
N ASP A 27 0.64 17.42 8.67
CA ASP A 27 0.20 18.10 9.91
C ASP A 27 0.35 17.23 11.16
N ARG A 28 0.38 15.91 10.97
CA ARG A 28 0.55 14.92 12.05
C ARG A 28 1.97 14.41 12.20
N SER A 29 2.94 14.99 11.48
CA SER A 29 4.34 14.56 11.53
C SER A 29 4.55 13.07 11.25
N TYR A 30 3.84 12.54 10.27
CA TYR A 30 4.00 11.15 9.82
C TYR A 30 5.45 10.87 9.43
N ASN A 31 5.98 9.73 9.83
CA ASN A 31 7.36 9.31 9.59
C ASN A 31 7.49 7.93 8.94
N ALA A 32 6.36 7.43 8.42
CA ALA A 32 6.25 6.19 7.68
C ALA A 32 5.06 6.28 6.71
N PHE A 33 4.99 5.39 5.77
CA PHE A 33 3.81 5.18 4.93
C PHE A 33 3.57 3.69 4.75
N LEU A 34 2.30 3.34 4.58
CA LEU A 34 1.88 2.02 4.17
C LEU A 34 1.60 2.07 2.67
N VAL A 35 2.19 1.18 1.91
CA VAL A 35 1.87 0.97 0.50
C VAL A 35 1.00 -0.26 0.36
N ILE A 36 -0.11 -0.12 -0.34
CA ILE A 36 -1.05 -1.19 -0.65
C ILE A 36 -1.20 -1.26 -2.16
N VAL A 37 -1.04 -2.45 -2.73
CA VAL A 37 -1.11 -2.65 -4.17
C VAL A 37 -2.15 -3.72 -4.48
N ASP A 38 -3.17 -3.36 -5.24
CA ASP A 38 -4.11 -4.35 -5.75
C ASP A 38 -3.42 -5.35 -6.69
N ARG A 39 -3.56 -6.63 -6.39
CA ARG A 39 -2.94 -7.68 -7.19
C ARG A 39 -3.48 -7.74 -8.62
N PHE A 40 -4.75 -7.44 -8.83
CA PHE A 40 -5.41 -7.52 -10.13
C PHE A 40 -5.03 -6.32 -11.00
N SER A 41 -5.43 -5.11 -10.60
CA SER A 41 -5.25 -3.89 -11.39
C SER A 41 -3.86 -3.26 -11.28
N LYS A 42 -3.04 -3.70 -10.32
CA LYS A 42 -1.76 -3.07 -9.98
C LYS A 42 -1.89 -1.64 -9.46
N THR A 43 -3.09 -1.24 -9.07
CA THR A 43 -3.35 0.09 -8.51
C THR A 43 -2.73 0.23 -7.13
N PRO A 44 -1.85 1.22 -6.90
CA PRO A 44 -1.30 1.50 -5.58
C PRO A 44 -2.21 2.44 -4.78
N ILE A 45 -2.12 2.32 -3.47
CA ILE A 45 -2.61 3.30 -2.49
C ILE A 45 -1.47 3.54 -1.50
N PHE A 46 -1.21 4.81 -1.19
CA PHE A 46 -0.27 5.21 -0.15
C PHE A 46 -1.03 5.80 1.04
N LEU A 47 -0.69 5.35 2.22
CA LEU A 47 -1.31 5.81 3.46
C LEU A 47 -0.23 6.33 4.39
N PRO A 48 -0.14 7.66 4.64
CA PRO A 48 0.80 8.19 5.61
C PRO A 48 0.44 7.66 7.00
N CYS A 49 1.44 7.25 7.75
CA CYS A 49 1.30 6.64 9.07
C CYS A 49 2.53 6.93 9.94
N HIS A 50 2.50 6.46 11.18
CA HIS A 50 3.67 6.48 12.05
C HIS A 50 4.31 5.08 12.12
N LYS A 51 5.63 5.04 12.19
CA LYS A 51 6.36 3.77 12.38
C LYS A 51 5.93 3.04 13.65
N ASP A 52 5.46 3.79 14.66
CA ASP A 52 5.05 3.26 15.96
C ASP A 52 3.53 3.02 16.05
N ASP A 53 2.79 3.20 14.96
CA ASP A 53 1.35 2.88 14.90
C ASP A 53 1.11 1.43 15.32
N THR A 54 0.08 1.24 16.11
CA THR A 54 -0.32 -0.09 16.57
C THR A 54 -1.04 -0.86 15.46
N SER A 55 -1.24 -2.14 15.68
CA SER A 55 -2.06 -2.98 14.77
C SER A 55 -3.49 -2.45 14.64
N MET A 56 -4.04 -1.86 15.70
CA MET A 56 -5.37 -1.25 15.67
C MET A 56 -5.38 0.01 14.78
N ASP A 57 -4.38 0.89 14.94
CA ASP A 57 -4.26 2.11 14.14
C ASP A 57 -4.13 1.76 12.65
N THR A 58 -3.27 0.80 12.33
CA THR A 58 -3.10 0.28 10.96
C THR A 58 -4.42 -0.31 10.43
N GLY A 59 -5.14 -1.07 11.24
CA GLY A 59 -6.43 -1.65 10.89
C GLY A 59 -7.48 -0.58 10.56
N LEU A 60 -7.59 0.44 11.38
CA LEU A 60 -8.50 1.56 11.17
C LEU A 60 -8.12 2.36 9.91
N LEU A 61 -6.81 2.53 9.67
CA LEU A 61 -6.33 3.22 8.49
C LEU A 61 -6.75 2.48 7.21
N ILE A 62 -6.55 1.17 7.14
CA ILE A 62 -6.95 0.33 6.01
C ILE A 62 -8.48 0.30 5.88
N TRP A 63 -9.20 0.15 6.99
CA TRP A 63 -10.65 0.17 6.98
C TRP A 63 -11.20 1.45 6.34
N ASN A 64 -10.74 2.60 6.81
CA ASN A 64 -11.22 3.89 6.35
C ASN A 64 -10.82 4.23 4.90
N ARG A 65 -9.65 3.78 4.46
CA ARG A 65 -9.07 4.20 3.17
C ARG A 65 -9.20 3.16 2.06
N VAL A 66 -9.43 1.90 2.41
CA VAL A 66 -9.53 0.81 1.43
C VAL A 66 -10.90 0.15 1.52
N VAL A 67 -11.22 -0.45 2.67
CA VAL A 67 -12.44 -1.26 2.81
C VAL A 67 -13.71 -0.43 2.58
N SER A 68 -13.73 0.82 3.04
CA SER A 68 -14.90 1.71 2.95
C SER A 68 -15.39 1.95 1.51
N TRP A 69 -14.52 1.85 0.51
CA TRP A 69 -14.89 2.08 -0.88
C TRP A 69 -14.71 0.84 -1.79
N SER A 70 -13.72 -0.01 -1.51
CA SER A 70 -13.47 -1.21 -2.32
C SER A 70 -14.26 -2.44 -1.86
N GLY A 71 -14.81 -2.38 -0.65
CA GLY A 71 -15.45 -3.51 0.01
C GLY A 71 -14.43 -4.43 0.69
N ILE A 72 -14.93 -5.55 1.21
CA ILE A 72 -14.11 -6.51 1.94
C ILE A 72 -13.25 -7.31 0.95
N PHE A 73 -11.96 -7.34 1.21
CA PHE A 73 -11.00 -8.15 0.46
C PHE A 73 -10.94 -9.59 1.00
N THR A 74 -10.46 -10.50 0.18
CA THR A 74 -10.36 -11.93 0.54
C THR A 74 -9.01 -12.27 1.13
N ASN A 75 -7.94 -11.59 0.72
CA ASN A 75 -6.59 -11.91 1.17
C ASN A 75 -5.66 -10.68 1.18
N ILE A 76 -4.76 -10.64 2.17
CA ILE A 76 -3.62 -9.72 2.23
C ILE A 76 -2.35 -10.54 2.16
N ILE A 77 -1.41 -10.10 1.33
CA ILE A 77 -0.06 -10.66 1.22
C ILE A 77 0.90 -9.59 1.76
N SER A 78 1.65 -9.93 2.79
CA SER A 78 2.66 -9.04 3.37
C SER A 78 3.78 -9.85 3.97
N ASP A 79 4.88 -9.18 4.30
CA ASP A 79 5.91 -9.76 5.12
C ASP A 79 5.39 -10.07 6.53
N ARG A 80 6.13 -10.93 7.26
CA ARG A 80 5.80 -11.31 8.64
C ARG A 80 6.04 -10.17 9.64
N ASP A 81 5.41 -9.02 9.42
CA ASP A 81 5.47 -7.93 10.39
C ASP A 81 4.65 -8.31 11.63
N PRO A 82 5.21 -8.17 12.85
CA PRO A 82 4.49 -8.44 14.09
C PRO A 82 3.19 -7.65 14.24
N LYS A 83 3.10 -6.47 13.63
CA LYS A 83 1.87 -5.66 13.62
C LYS A 83 0.72 -6.35 12.92
N LEU A 84 0.98 -7.13 11.89
CA LEU A 84 -0.02 -7.85 11.13
C LEU A 84 -0.33 -9.25 11.68
N THR A 85 0.59 -9.83 12.43
CA THR A 85 0.40 -11.15 13.05
C THR A 85 -0.38 -11.08 14.37
N SER A 86 -0.69 -9.87 14.86
CA SER A 86 -1.38 -9.70 16.13
C SER A 86 -2.84 -10.20 16.08
N ALA A 87 -3.35 -10.64 17.25
CA ALA A 87 -4.73 -11.11 17.41
C ALA A 87 -5.78 -10.05 17.04
N LEU A 88 -5.42 -8.77 17.07
CA LEU A 88 -6.31 -7.67 16.67
C LEU A 88 -6.64 -7.68 15.18
N TRP A 89 -5.75 -8.21 14.35
CA TRP A 89 -6.00 -8.39 12.93
C TRP A 89 -6.72 -9.70 12.61
N THR A 90 -6.41 -10.77 13.34
CA THR A 90 -7.02 -12.08 13.09
C THR A 90 -8.51 -12.11 13.42
N ASN A 91 -8.96 -11.42 14.46
CA ASN A 91 -10.36 -11.47 14.89
C ASN A 91 -11.34 -10.75 13.94
N PRO A 92 -11.14 -9.49 13.51
CA PRO A 92 -12.02 -8.85 12.53
C PRO A 92 -12.03 -9.58 11.18
N HIS A 93 -10.87 -10.08 10.75
CA HIS A 93 -10.76 -10.78 9.48
C HIS A 93 -11.42 -12.17 9.48
N GLN A 94 -11.40 -12.86 10.61
CA GLN A 94 -12.18 -14.09 10.80
C GLN A 94 -13.68 -13.83 10.69
N LEU A 95 -14.17 -12.72 11.25
CA LEU A 95 -15.56 -12.30 11.14
C LEU A 95 -15.99 -12.00 9.70
N PHE A 96 -15.09 -11.43 8.89
CA PHE A 96 -15.37 -11.08 7.49
C PHE A 96 -14.92 -12.12 6.48
N GLY A 97 -14.39 -13.27 6.94
CA GLY A 97 -13.91 -14.33 6.06
C GLY A 97 -12.62 -14.01 5.28
N THR A 98 -11.89 -13.00 5.69
CA THR A 98 -10.64 -12.58 5.06
C THR A 98 -9.49 -13.49 5.48
N LYS A 99 -8.61 -13.87 4.55
CA LYS A 99 -7.44 -14.67 4.79
C LYS A 99 -6.18 -13.81 4.81
N PHE A 100 -5.30 -14.04 5.77
CA PHE A 100 -3.93 -13.53 5.76
C PHE A 100 -3.01 -14.57 5.16
N SER A 101 -2.25 -14.17 4.16
CA SER A 101 -1.15 -14.96 3.61
C SER A 101 0.14 -14.18 3.81
N PHE A 102 0.96 -14.65 4.75
CA PHE A 102 2.30 -14.10 4.88
C PHE A 102 3.14 -14.61 3.72
N SER A 103 3.90 -13.72 3.09
CA SER A 103 4.88 -14.08 2.08
C SER A 103 5.78 -15.17 2.66
N THR A 104 5.67 -16.37 2.09
CA THR A 104 6.61 -17.45 2.33
C THR A 104 7.44 -17.61 1.08
N ALA A 105 8.71 -17.88 1.21
CA ALA A 105 9.73 -18.00 0.14
C ALA A 105 9.39 -19.02 -1.00
N TYR A 106 8.12 -19.37 -1.19
CA TYR A 106 7.69 -20.47 -2.05
C TYR A 106 7.04 -20.12 -3.38
N HIS A 107 6.84 -18.82 -3.70
CA HIS A 107 6.34 -18.40 -5.01
C HIS A 107 7.14 -17.21 -5.59
N PRO A 108 8.42 -17.42 -5.93
CA PRO A 108 9.33 -16.30 -6.27
C PRO A 108 8.92 -15.52 -7.53
N GLN A 109 8.15 -16.08 -8.46
CA GLN A 109 7.80 -15.39 -9.70
C GLN A 109 6.59 -14.44 -9.58
N ALA A 110 5.58 -14.80 -8.79
CA ALA A 110 4.40 -13.95 -8.60
C ALA A 110 4.64 -12.90 -7.51
N ASP A 111 5.41 -13.26 -6.49
CA ASP A 111 5.78 -12.38 -5.38
C ASP A 111 6.86 -11.38 -5.81
N GLY A 112 7.82 -11.79 -6.64
CA GLY A 112 8.89 -10.93 -7.13
C GLY A 112 8.41 -9.74 -7.99
N GLN A 113 7.29 -9.86 -8.71
CA GLN A 113 6.72 -8.72 -9.44
C GLN A 113 6.08 -7.70 -8.51
N ALA A 114 5.35 -8.16 -7.50
CA ALA A 114 4.73 -7.27 -6.52
C ALA A 114 5.79 -6.62 -5.64
N GLU A 115 6.81 -7.36 -5.22
CA GLU A 115 7.93 -6.86 -4.43
C GLU A 115 8.74 -5.80 -5.21
N SER A 116 9.06 -6.06 -6.48
CA SER A 116 9.72 -5.08 -7.35
C SER A 116 8.88 -3.82 -7.55
N MET A 117 7.56 -3.96 -7.62
CA MET A 117 6.65 -2.84 -7.76
C MET A 117 6.58 -2.01 -6.47
N ILE A 118 6.45 -2.66 -5.32
CA ILE A 118 6.48 -2.00 -4.02
C ILE A 118 7.79 -1.25 -3.84
N GLN A 119 8.93 -1.88 -4.15
CA GLN A 119 10.24 -1.24 -4.10
C GLN A 119 10.30 0.02 -4.99
N THR A 120 9.77 -0.05 -6.20
CA THR A 120 9.69 1.12 -7.10
C THR A 120 8.86 2.25 -6.48
N LEU A 121 7.73 1.91 -5.89
CA LEU A 121 6.84 2.88 -5.24
C LEU A 121 7.49 3.51 -4.00
N GLU A 122 8.19 2.72 -3.19
CA GLU A 122 8.98 3.24 -2.07
C GLU A 122 10.07 4.20 -2.53
N ASP A 123 10.80 3.84 -3.58
CA ASP A 123 11.85 4.70 -4.15
C ASP A 123 11.27 6.02 -4.66
N MET A 124 10.06 6.02 -5.23
CA MET A 124 9.39 7.25 -5.63
C MET A 124 9.14 8.17 -4.42
N VAL A 125 8.61 7.63 -3.31
CA VAL A 125 8.39 8.41 -2.09
C VAL A 125 9.72 8.89 -1.49
N ARG A 126 10.75 8.02 -1.43
CA ARG A 126 12.08 8.40 -0.93
C ARG A 126 12.70 9.53 -1.74
N ARG A 127 12.55 9.51 -3.07
CA ARG A 127 13.01 10.60 -3.94
C ARG A 127 12.28 11.90 -3.65
N LEU A 128 10.95 11.85 -3.47
CA LEU A 128 10.19 13.04 -3.05
C LEU A 128 10.75 13.65 -1.76
N CYS A 129 11.03 12.79 -0.77
CA CYS A 129 11.62 13.24 0.50
C CYS A 129 13.03 13.81 0.30
N ALA A 130 13.87 13.17 -0.54
CA ALA A 130 15.27 13.58 -0.76
C ALA A 130 15.38 14.92 -1.50
N TYR A 131 14.43 15.25 -2.37
CA TYR A 131 14.38 16.56 -3.01
C TYR A 131 13.99 17.69 -2.06
N GLY A 132 13.75 17.38 -0.77
CA GLY A 132 13.45 18.37 0.26
C GLY A 132 12.18 19.16 -0.06
N LEU A 133 11.22 18.49 -0.67
CA LEU A 133 10.08 19.15 -1.26
C LEU A 133 9.07 19.62 -0.21
N GLU A 134 9.44 20.71 0.45
CA GLU A 134 8.49 21.76 0.75
C GLU A 134 8.48 22.70 -0.46
N PHE A 135 7.64 22.45 -1.44
CA PHE A 135 7.41 23.42 -2.48
C PHE A 135 6.10 24.16 -2.24
N LYS A 136 6.10 25.43 -2.55
CA LYS A 136 4.87 26.22 -2.57
C LYS A 136 4.27 26.13 -3.96
N ASP A 137 3.00 25.77 -4.04
CA ASP A 137 2.28 25.85 -5.29
C ASP A 137 1.99 27.30 -5.69
N CYS A 138 1.36 27.50 -6.84
CA CYS A 138 1.01 28.84 -7.35
C CYS A 138 0.00 29.59 -6.46
N TYR A 139 -0.63 28.92 -5.51
CA TYR A 139 -1.54 29.49 -4.52
C TYR A 139 -0.87 29.75 -3.16
N GLY A 140 0.43 29.40 -3.01
CA GLY A 140 1.21 29.59 -1.80
C GLY A 140 1.08 28.50 -0.75
N PHE A 141 0.39 27.38 -1.04
CA PHE A 141 0.33 26.23 -0.13
C PHE A 141 1.64 25.47 -0.13
N THR A 142 2.13 25.15 1.06
CA THR A 142 3.32 24.31 1.23
C THR A 142 2.95 22.85 1.11
N HIS A 143 3.58 22.13 0.19
CA HIS A 143 3.42 20.70 -0.01
C HIS A 143 4.62 19.96 0.56
N ASN A 144 4.36 18.81 1.15
CA ASN A 144 5.36 17.87 1.62
C ASN A 144 5.04 16.46 1.06
N TRP A 145 5.87 15.47 1.35
CA TRP A 145 5.69 14.14 0.78
C TRP A 145 4.29 13.54 1.05
N CYS A 146 3.68 13.80 2.21
CA CYS A 146 2.33 13.29 2.52
C CYS A 146 1.27 13.87 1.59
N THR A 147 1.32 15.17 1.30
CA THR A 147 0.35 15.84 0.42
C THR A 147 0.56 15.49 -1.05
N LEU A 148 1.74 14.98 -1.41
CA LEU A 148 2.07 14.56 -2.76
C LEU A 148 1.76 13.08 -3.05
N LEU A 149 1.46 12.26 -2.04
CA LEU A 149 1.12 10.86 -2.25
C LEU A 149 -0.04 10.66 -3.25
N PRO A 150 -1.14 11.43 -3.23
CA PRO A 150 -2.18 11.30 -4.24
C PRO A 150 -1.71 11.58 -5.67
N ALA A 151 -0.77 12.51 -5.84
CA ALA A 151 -0.18 12.80 -7.16
C ALA A 151 0.71 11.63 -7.64
N LEU A 152 1.44 10.98 -6.74
CA LEU A 152 2.18 9.76 -7.06
C LEU A 152 1.25 8.61 -7.45
N GLU A 153 0.16 8.42 -6.71
CA GLU A 153 -0.87 7.43 -7.05
C GLU A 153 -1.41 7.66 -8.46
N LEU A 154 -1.76 8.92 -8.77
CA LEU A 154 -2.26 9.29 -10.09
C LEU A 154 -1.23 9.02 -11.19
N ALA A 155 0.01 9.46 -11.00
CA ALA A 155 1.08 9.26 -11.95
C ALA A 155 1.32 7.79 -12.25
N TYR A 156 1.29 6.94 -11.21
CA TYR A 156 1.44 5.51 -11.39
C TYR A 156 0.22 4.87 -12.07
N LYS A 157 -1.00 5.23 -11.65
CA LYS A 157 -2.25 4.72 -12.24
C LYS A 157 -2.39 5.01 -13.73
N THR A 158 -1.81 6.13 -14.19
CA THR A 158 -1.86 6.56 -15.59
C THR A 158 -0.67 6.06 -16.42
N SER A 159 0.34 5.47 -15.80
CA SER A 159 1.49 4.89 -16.47
C SER A 159 1.18 3.46 -16.97
N ILE A 160 1.74 3.06 -18.11
CA ILE A 160 1.61 1.70 -18.63
C ILE A 160 2.42 0.76 -17.75
N HIS A 161 1.76 -0.25 -17.20
CA HIS A 161 2.41 -1.26 -16.37
C HIS A 161 2.98 -2.39 -17.21
N ALA A 162 4.26 -2.73 -17.00
CA ALA A 162 4.99 -3.69 -17.84
C ALA A 162 4.36 -5.11 -17.86
N SER A 163 3.74 -5.55 -16.77
CA SER A 163 3.14 -6.90 -16.68
C SER A 163 1.76 -7.00 -17.30
N THR A 164 1.00 -5.91 -17.38
CA THR A 164 -0.37 -5.92 -17.94
C THR A 164 -0.43 -5.28 -19.32
N ASN A 165 0.60 -4.51 -19.69
CA ASN A 165 0.65 -3.66 -20.87
C ASN A 165 -0.54 -2.66 -20.96
N GLN A 166 -1.12 -2.35 -19.80
CA GLN A 166 -2.23 -1.42 -19.64
C GLN A 166 -1.97 -0.50 -18.46
N THR A 167 -2.68 0.60 -18.41
CA THR A 167 -2.64 1.48 -17.24
C THR A 167 -3.54 0.92 -16.14
N PRO A 168 -3.13 0.93 -14.86
CA PRO A 168 -3.98 0.49 -13.75
C PRO A 168 -5.34 1.20 -13.67
N ALA A 169 -5.45 2.41 -14.20
CA ALA A 169 -6.69 3.19 -14.20
C ALA A 169 -7.78 2.62 -15.13
N ILE A 170 -7.42 1.72 -16.06
CA ILE A 170 -8.36 1.12 -17.04
C ILE A 170 -8.85 -0.26 -16.59
N LEU A 171 -8.11 -0.91 -15.69
CA LEU A 171 -8.43 -2.23 -15.13
C LEU A 171 -9.33 -2.13 -13.91
#